data_4b40ec78058807e7d54efbd2f24c248d
#
_entry.id   4b40ec78058807e7d54efbd2f24c248d
#
_cell.length_a   1.000
_cell.length_b   1.000
_cell.length_c   1.000
_cell.angle_alpha   90.00
_cell.angle_beta   90.00
_cell.angle_gamma   90.00
#
_symmetry.space_group_name_H-M   'P 1'
#
loop_
_entity.id
_entity.type
_entity.pdbx_description
1 polymer ?
#
loop_
_entity_poly.entity_id
_entity_poly.type
_entity_poly.pdbx_seq_one_letter_code
_entity_poly.pdbx_strand_id
1 'polypeptide(L)'
;MSGAPTEPGNEQHAFWETGGLYRRSDHPVVELSARQRVASLAECGLLADVRTLLDVGAGSGFSSAYYPDAIRVVATDYAAGMLAGNPVRDRVRASATDLPFADGAFDVVGCWELLHHLDDPVAALRDMWRVARRRLILFEPNRINPGHVVLGLTRTEERKSLLFSPGHVRRLVRAATGRTVHPQRCGLLFPNVTPLPLAKLLVRLPYRVPLIAISQLVVVEKGDSRSGSER
;
A
#
# COMPACT_ATOMS: atom_id res chain seq x y z
N MET A 1 -17.11 22.34 -12.97
CA MET A 1 -17.37 22.47 -11.51
C MET A 1 -16.76 21.23 -10.88
N SER A 2 -15.55 21.38 -10.33
CA SER A 2 -14.84 20.29 -9.63
C SER A 2 -15.53 20.12 -8.29
N GLY A 3 -16.25 19.00 -8.09
CA GLY A 3 -16.76 18.61 -6.80
C GLY A 3 -15.60 18.40 -5.84
N ALA A 4 -15.68 18.94 -4.62
CA ALA A 4 -14.70 18.64 -3.58
C ALA A 4 -14.68 17.13 -3.36
N PRO A 5 -13.50 16.50 -3.15
CA PRO A 5 -13.41 15.07 -2.89
C PRO A 5 -14.26 14.71 -1.68
N THR A 6 -15.06 13.63 -1.81
CA THR A 6 -15.89 13.12 -0.71
C THR A 6 -14.98 12.71 0.45
N GLU A 7 -15.13 13.40 1.57
CA GLU A 7 -14.33 13.19 2.77
C GLU A 7 -14.58 11.79 3.36
N PRO A 8 -13.54 11.03 3.77
CA PRO A 8 -13.72 9.90 4.67
C PRO A 8 -14.36 10.39 5.98
N GLY A 9 -15.13 9.53 6.68
CA GLY A 9 -15.85 9.90 7.88
C GLY A 9 -14.99 10.71 8.86
N ASN A 10 -15.53 11.79 9.39
CA ASN A 10 -14.85 12.88 10.12
C ASN A 10 -13.80 12.43 11.17
N GLU A 11 -14.02 11.30 11.85
CA GLU A 11 -13.12 10.83 12.92
C GLU A 11 -11.82 10.21 12.39
N GLN A 12 -11.87 9.41 11.32
CA GLN A 12 -10.64 8.86 10.71
C GLN A 12 -9.81 9.94 10.03
N HIS A 13 -10.46 10.91 9.40
CA HIS A 13 -9.78 12.04 8.79
C HIS A 13 -8.96 12.85 9.82
N ALA A 14 -9.57 13.23 10.94
CA ALA A 14 -8.90 13.99 11.99
C ALA A 14 -7.71 13.20 12.59
N PHE A 15 -7.83 11.88 12.73
CA PHE A 15 -6.75 11.01 13.20
C PHE A 15 -5.53 11.07 12.25
N TRP A 16 -5.76 10.95 10.95
CA TRP A 16 -4.67 10.93 9.95
C TRP A 16 -4.07 12.31 9.71
N GLU A 17 -4.83 13.41 9.84
CA GLU A 17 -4.27 14.77 9.73
C GLU A 17 -3.22 15.07 10.83
N THR A 18 -3.34 14.48 12.01
CA THR A 18 -2.40 14.67 13.11
C THR A 18 -1.22 13.69 13.10
N GLY A 19 -1.22 12.69 12.22
CA GLY A 19 -0.17 11.69 12.12
C GLY A 19 -0.19 10.61 13.21
N GLY A 20 -1.13 10.67 14.15
CA GLY A 20 -1.35 9.65 15.18
C GLY A 20 -0.11 9.28 16.00
N LEU A 21 -0.14 8.09 16.61
CA LEU A 21 0.96 7.49 17.39
C LEU A 21 1.94 6.69 16.54
N TYR A 22 2.00 6.96 15.22
CA TYR A 22 2.88 6.21 14.32
C TYR A 22 4.32 6.71 14.38
N ARG A 23 5.26 5.79 14.23
CA ARG A 23 6.69 6.13 14.09
C ARG A 23 6.89 6.93 12.80
N ARG A 24 7.89 7.79 12.82
CA ARG A 24 8.28 8.54 11.62
C ARG A 24 8.83 7.59 10.55
N SER A 25 8.77 7.98 9.28
CA SER A 25 9.34 7.21 8.16
C SER A 25 10.84 6.93 8.32
N ASP A 26 11.60 7.84 8.95
CA ASP A 26 13.03 7.70 9.23
C ASP A 26 13.37 6.84 10.47
N HIS A 27 12.37 6.29 11.17
CA HIS A 27 12.62 5.44 12.32
C HIS A 27 13.27 4.11 11.89
N PRO A 28 14.36 3.63 12.55
CA PRO A 28 15.13 2.46 12.10
C PRO A 28 14.31 1.17 11.87
N VAL A 29 13.23 0.95 12.61
CA VAL A 29 12.38 -0.24 12.41
C VAL A 29 11.50 -0.07 11.18
N VAL A 30 11.03 1.14 10.90
CA VAL A 30 10.27 1.46 9.67
C VAL A 30 11.17 1.26 8.47
N GLU A 31 12.38 1.81 8.51
CA GLU A 31 13.38 1.63 7.46
C GLU A 31 13.67 0.15 7.18
N LEU A 32 13.96 -0.65 8.21
CA LEU A 32 14.20 -2.09 8.07
C LEU A 32 13.02 -2.80 7.40
N SER A 33 11.80 -2.51 7.82
CA SER A 33 10.58 -3.11 7.26
C SER A 33 10.39 -2.70 5.80
N ALA A 34 10.53 -1.41 5.49
CA ALA A 34 10.33 -0.88 4.15
C ALA A 34 11.38 -1.40 3.17
N ARG A 35 12.67 -1.39 3.56
CA ARG A 35 13.75 -1.94 2.73
C ARG A 35 13.56 -3.42 2.44
N GLN A 36 13.12 -4.23 3.43
CA GLN A 36 12.84 -5.64 3.22
C GLN A 36 11.66 -5.85 2.24
N ARG A 37 10.60 -5.03 2.33
CA ARG A 37 9.48 -5.05 1.37
C ARG A 37 9.95 -4.72 -0.04
N VAL A 38 10.67 -3.62 -0.22
CA VAL A 38 11.16 -3.18 -1.54
C VAL A 38 12.15 -4.19 -2.12
N ALA A 39 13.07 -4.73 -1.33
CA ALA A 39 13.98 -5.79 -1.77
C ALA A 39 13.22 -7.01 -2.28
N SER A 40 12.17 -7.44 -1.57
CA SER A 40 11.34 -8.57 -1.98
C SER A 40 10.59 -8.30 -3.30
N LEU A 41 10.18 -7.06 -3.58
CA LEU A 41 9.60 -6.68 -4.87
C LEU A 41 10.64 -6.75 -5.99
N ALA A 42 11.86 -6.28 -5.74
CA ALA A 42 12.96 -6.33 -6.70
C ALA A 42 13.39 -7.77 -7.03
N GLU A 43 13.53 -8.63 -6.01
CA GLU A 43 13.83 -10.06 -6.17
C GLU A 43 12.78 -10.81 -7.01
N CYS A 44 11.52 -10.36 -6.97
CA CYS A 44 10.44 -10.91 -7.78
C CYS A 44 10.37 -10.29 -9.18
N GLY A 45 11.29 -9.39 -9.55
CA GLY A 45 11.26 -8.67 -10.82
C GLY A 45 10.12 -7.65 -10.96
N LEU A 46 9.39 -7.35 -9.86
CA LEU A 46 8.22 -6.47 -9.91
C LEU A 46 8.59 -5.00 -10.11
N LEU A 47 9.84 -4.64 -9.86
CA LEU A 47 10.41 -3.31 -10.10
C LEU A 47 11.28 -3.24 -11.36
N ALA A 48 11.41 -4.34 -12.11
CA ALA A 48 12.15 -4.35 -13.38
C ALA A 48 11.44 -3.46 -14.41
N ASP A 49 12.21 -2.63 -15.12
CA ASP A 49 11.73 -1.70 -16.14
C ASP A 49 10.65 -0.71 -15.68
N VAL A 50 10.55 -0.48 -14.35
CA VAL A 50 9.68 0.54 -13.77
C VAL A 50 10.42 1.88 -13.75
N ARG A 51 9.82 2.90 -14.37
CA ARG A 51 10.34 4.28 -14.38
C ARG A 51 9.48 5.21 -13.51
N THR A 52 8.18 4.93 -13.41
CA THR A 52 7.23 5.76 -12.67
C THR A 52 6.38 4.91 -11.75
N LEU A 53 6.25 5.36 -10.49
CA LEU A 53 5.45 4.71 -9.47
C LEU A 53 4.59 5.74 -8.76
N LEU A 54 3.29 5.48 -8.68
CA LEU A 54 2.38 6.22 -7.81
C LEU A 54 2.19 5.44 -6.51
N ASP A 55 2.48 6.08 -5.39
CA ASP A 55 2.25 5.56 -4.05
C ASP A 55 0.98 6.21 -3.48
N VAL A 56 -0.10 5.43 -3.35
CA VAL A 56 -1.42 5.90 -2.94
C VAL A 56 -1.62 5.63 -1.46
N GLY A 57 -2.03 6.66 -0.71
CA GLY A 57 -2.07 6.62 0.74
C GLY A 57 -0.65 6.60 1.33
N ALA A 58 0.24 7.37 0.73
CA ALA A 58 1.67 7.36 1.05
C ALA A 58 2.01 7.92 2.44
N GLY A 59 1.08 8.65 3.04
CA GLY A 59 1.26 9.26 4.35
C GLY A 59 2.60 10.00 4.48
N SER A 60 3.28 9.77 5.58
CA SER A 60 4.60 10.36 5.86
C SER A 60 5.78 9.65 5.17
N GLY A 61 5.53 8.72 4.24
CA GLY A 61 6.57 8.12 3.40
C GLY A 61 7.11 6.77 3.87
N PHE A 62 6.31 5.96 4.55
CA PHE A 62 6.73 4.60 4.98
C PHE A 62 7.14 3.70 3.81
N SER A 63 6.54 3.91 2.64
CA SER A 63 6.82 3.20 1.40
C SER A 63 7.66 4.06 0.45
N SER A 64 7.16 5.26 0.17
CA SER A 64 7.65 6.15 -0.89
C SER A 64 9.14 6.44 -0.79
N ALA A 65 9.67 6.58 0.44
CA ALA A 65 11.06 6.96 0.70
C ALA A 65 12.09 5.88 0.37
N TYR A 66 11.67 4.65 0.11
CA TYR A 66 12.57 3.48 0.06
C TYR A 66 12.63 2.80 -1.31
N TYR A 67 11.86 3.26 -2.28
CA TYR A 67 12.00 2.79 -3.66
C TYR A 67 13.35 3.23 -4.27
N PRO A 68 13.91 2.46 -5.22
CA PRO A 68 15.18 2.82 -5.89
C PRO A 68 15.12 4.21 -6.54
N ASP A 69 16.21 4.97 -6.48
CA ASP A 69 16.33 6.32 -7.05
C ASP A 69 16.07 6.37 -8.57
N ALA A 70 16.27 5.25 -9.26
CA ALA A 70 15.96 5.12 -10.69
C ALA A 70 14.45 5.18 -10.99
N ILE A 71 13.59 5.03 -9.97
CA ILE A 71 12.14 5.09 -10.10
C ILE A 71 11.66 6.47 -9.62
N ARG A 72 11.02 7.22 -10.51
CA ARG A 72 10.32 8.44 -10.12
C ARG A 72 9.07 8.08 -9.34
N VAL A 73 9.08 8.35 -8.03
CA VAL A 73 7.94 8.14 -7.14
C VAL A 73 7.13 9.43 -7.03
N VAL A 74 5.82 9.31 -7.20
CA VAL A 74 4.84 10.35 -6.83
C VAL A 74 4.07 9.83 -5.64
N ALA A 75 4.07 10.59 -4.55
CA ALA A 75 3.33 10.27 -3.34
C ALA A 75 1.98 10.98 -3.34
N THR A 76 0.90 10.25 -3.07
CA THR A 76 -0.41 10.88 -2.90
C THR A 76 -1.07 10.41 -1.60
N ASP A 77 -1.71 11.35 -0.91
CA ASP A 77 -2.49 11.10 0.28
C ASP A 77 -3.60 12.15 0.41
N TYR A 78 -4.68 11.77 1.07
CA TYR A 78 -5.76 12.70 1.39
C TYR A 78 -5.39 13.63 2.56
N ALA A 79 -4.68 13.09 3.56
CA ALA A 79 -4.25 13.81 4.75
C ALA A 79 -3.04 14.72 4.43
N ALA A 80 -3.29 16.02 4.34
CA ALA A 80 -2.26 17.01 4.01
C ALA A 80 -1.13 17.04 5.05
N GLY A 81 -1.46 16.89 6.34
CA GLY A 81 -0.49 16.86 7.43
C GLY A 81 0.48 15.68 7.32
N MET A 82 -0.02 14.49 7.01
CA MET A 82 0.82 13.30 6.77
C MET A 82 1.70 13.48 5.54
N LEU A 83 1.11 13.95 4.44
CA LEU A 83 1.82 14.15 3.17
C LEU A 83 2.92 15.23 3.26
N ALA A 84 2.73 16.24 4.10
CA ALA A 84 3.75 17.26 4.35
C ALA A 84 5.05 16.66 4.94
N GLY A 85 4.94 15.61 5.76
CA GLY A 85 6.06 14.87 6.32
C GLY A 85 6.71 13.86 5.39
N ASN A 86 6.17 13.63 4.19
CA ASN A 86 6.72 12.68 3.22
C ASN A 86 7.99 13.24 2.57
N PRO A 87 9.13 12.52 2.58
CA PRO A 87 10.39 13.02 2.03
C PRO A 87 10.44 13.05 0.49
N VAL A 88 9.49 12.40 -0.19
CA VAL A 88 9.44 12.40 -1.66
C VAL A 88 9.12 13.79 -2.19
N ARG A 89 9.83 14.20 -3.24
CA ARG A 89 9.68 15.54 -3.84
C ARG A 89 8.30 15.74 -4.49
N ASP A 90 7.87 14.77 -5.29
CA ASP A 90 6.63 14.85 -6.05
C ASP A 90 5.47 14.35 -5.18
N ARG A 91 4.67 15.30 -4.66
CA ARG A 91 3.56 15.02 -3.73
C ARG A 91 2.30 15.68 -4.25
N VAL A 92 1.19 14.95 -4.23
CA VAL A 92 -0.12 15.43 -4.67
C VAL A 92 -1.18 15.06 -3.63
N ARG A 93 -1.88 16.05 -3.11
CA ARG A 93 -3.03 15.79 -2.25
C ARG A 93 -4.21 15.32 -3.09
N ALA A 94 -4.66 14.08 -2.86
CA ALA A 94 -5.81 13.52 -3.58
C ALA A 94 -6.50 12.41 -2.78
N SER A 95 -7.79 12.18 -3.09
CA SER A 95 -8.49 10.99 -2.64
C SER A 95 -8.01 9.77 -3.44
N ALA A 96 -7.90 8.60 -2.80
CA ALA A 96 -7.62 7.34 -3.49
C ALA A 96 -8.75 6.94 -4.48
N THR A 97 -9.96 7.49 -4.30
CA THR A 97 -11.12 7.26 -5.16
C THR A 97 -11.27 8.27 -6.30
N ASP A 98 -10.41 9.29 -6.34
CA ASP A 98 -10.42 10.35 -7.37
C ASP A 98 -9.00 10.88 -7.59
N LEU A 99 -8.18 10.08 -8.27
CA LEU A 99 -6.76 10.37 -8.54
C LEU A 99 -6.65 11.32 -9.74
N PRO A 100 -6.01 12.49 -9.59
CA PRO A 100 -5.95 13.54 -10.63
C PRO A 100 -4.89 13.22 -11.70
N PHE A 101 -4.88 12.00 -12.19
CA PHE A 101 -3.94 11.53 -13.20
C PHE A 101 -4.66 10.86 -14.37
N ALA A 102 -4.07 10.95 -15.55
CA ALA A 102 -4.57 10.28 -16.75
C ALA A 102 -4.50 8.76 -16.64
N ASP A 103 -5.30 8.07 -17.44
CA ASP A 103 -5.27 6.61 -17.57
C ASP A 103 -3.87 6.12 -17.95
N GLY A 104 -3.36 5.11 -17.24
CA GLY A 104 -2.05 4.54 -17.52
C GLY A 104 -0.86 5.48 -17.30
N ALA A 105 -1.01 6.52 -16.47
CA ALA A 105 0.05 7.51 -16.23
C ALA A 105 1.30 6.92 -15.56
N PHE A 106 1.15 5.85 -14.79
CA PHE A 106 2.25 5.25 -14.02
C PHE A 106 2.49 3.79 -14.39
N ASP A 107 3.76 3.39 -14.49
CA ASP A 107 4.11 1.98 -14.71
C ASP A 107 3.55 1.08 -13.64
N VAL A 108 3.69 1.50 -12.38
CA VAL A 108 3.21 0.81 -11.19
C VAL A 108 2.40 1.79 -10.36
N VAL A 109 1.28 1.32 -9.84
CA VAL A 109 0.53 2.00 -8.78
C VAL A 109 0.49 1.08 -7.57
N GLY A 110 0.89 1.59 -6.42
CA GLY A 110 0.95 0.83 -5.18
C GLY A 110 0.23 1.49 -4.04
N CYS A 111 -0.14 0.69 -3.03
CA CYS A 111 -0.51 1.18 -1.72
C CYS A 111 0.01 0.22 -0.63
N TRP A 112 0.33 0.78 0.53
CA TRP A 112 0.75 0.01 1.70
C TRP A 112 -0.18 0.31 2.87
N GLU A 113 -0.94 -0.73 3.30
CA GLU A 113 -1.83 -0.66 4.46
C GLU A 113 -2.86 0.49 4.34
N LEU A 114 -3.47 0.65 3.16
CA LEU A 114 -4.42 1.72 2.88
C LEU A 114 -5.88 1.25 2.82
N LEU A 115 -6.14 0.16 2.07
CA LEU A 115 -7.52 -0.17 1.66
C LEU A 115 -8.44 -0.45 2.84
N HIS A 116 -7.90 -0.96 3.94
CA HIS A 116 -8.70 -1.25 5.14
C HIS A 116 -9.10 0.02 5.93
N HIS A 117 -8.54 1.17 5.61
CA HIS A 117 -8.96 2.46 6.16
C HIS A 117 -10.10 3.12 5.35
N LEU A 118 -10.32 2.69 4.11
CA LEU A 118 -11.29 3.29 3.21
C LEU A 118 -12.73 2.78 3.45
N ASP A 119 -13.70 3.62 3.16
CA ASP A 119 -15.12 3.23 3.15
C ASP A 119 -15.49 2.49 1.88
N ASP A 120 -14.94 2.90 0.73
CA ASP A 120 -15.08 2.20 -0.55
C ASP A 120 -13.72 1.79 -1.14
N PRO A 121 -13.13 0.67 -0.68
CA PRO A 121 -11.89 0.18 -1.23
C PRO A 121 -12.00 -0.30 -2.68
N VAL A 122 -13.21 -0.61 -3.16
CA VAL A 122 -13.43 -1.02 -4.56
C VAL A 122 -13.31 0.18 -5.49
N ALA A 123 -13.91 1.33 -5.12
CA ALA A 123 -13.77 2.56 -5.89
C ALA A 123 -12.29 2.99 -5.96
N ALA A 124 -11.58 2.97 -4.83
CA ALA A 124 -10.14 3.27 -4.81
C ALA A 124 -9.34 2.33 -5.72
N LEU A 125 -9.57 1.02 -5.63
CA LEU A 125 -8.90 0.05 -6.51
C LEU A 125 -9.22 0.26 -8.00
N ARG A 126 -10.45 0.67 -8.35
CA ARG A 126 -10.80 1.00 -9.74
C ARG A 126 -10.01 2.19 -10.24
N ASP A 127 -9.87 3.23 -9.43
CA ASP A 127 -9.15 4.42 -9.85
C ASP A 127 -7.63 4.19 -9.88
N MET A 128 -7.08 3.47 -8.90
CA MET A 128 -5.70 2.99 -8.96
C MET A 128 -5.44 2.13 -10.21
N TRP A 129 -6.40 1.23 -10.56
CA TRP A 129 -6.31 0.42 -11.76
C TRP A 129 -6.36 1.24 -13.04
N ARG A 130 -7.18 2.27 -13.09
CA ARG A 130 -7.27 3.20 -14.22
C ARG A 130 -5.93 3.87 -14.49
N VAL A 131 -5.30 4.43 -13.47
CA VAL A 131 -4.04 5.20 -13.62
C VAL A 131 -2.79 4.32 -13.73
N ALA A 132 -2.88 3.03 -13.40
CA ALA A 132 -1.79 2.07 -13.62
C ALA A 132 -1.67 1.72 -15.10
N ARG A 133 -0.44 1.67 -15.62
CA ARG A 133 -0.13 1.22 -16.99
C ARG A 133 0.15 -0.27 -17.04
N ARG A 134 0.89 -0.81 -16.08
CA ARG A 134 1.36 -2.20 -16.09
C ARG A 134 0.79 -3.03 -14.94
N ARG A 135 0.85 -2.55 -13.70
CA ARG A 135 0.42 -3.34 -12.54
C ARG A 135 0.03 -2.52 -11.32
N LEU A 136 -0.76 -3.16 -10.46
CA LEU A 136 -0.93 -2.74 -9.08
C LEU A 136 -0.07 -3.60 -8.15
N ILE A 137 0.48 -2.99 -7.10
CA ILE A 137 1.19 -3.67 -6.01
C ILE A 137 0.56 -3.21 -4.70
N LEU A 138 -0.09 -4.14 -3.99
CA LEU A 138 -0.83 -3.83 -2.78
C LEU A 138 -0.24 -4.61 -1.60
N PHE A 139 0.02 -3.93 -0.50
CA PHE A 139 0.33 -4.56 0.78
C PHE A 139 -0.81 -4.24 1.75
N GLU A 140 -1.46 -5.27 2.28
CA GLU A 140 -2.57 -5.13 3.21
C GLU A 140 -2.41 -6.05 4.42
N PRO A 141 -3.07 -5.78 5.55
CA PRO A 141 -3.00 -6.60 6.73
C PRO A 141 -3.42 -8.04 6.44
N ASN A 142 -2.82 -8.99 7.14
CA ASN A 142 -3.25 -10.36 7.12
C ASN A 142 -3.99 -10.69 8.42
N ARG A 143 -5.33 -10.65 8.41
CA ARG A 143 -6.16 -10.95 9.59
C ARG A 143 -5.94 -12.33 10.20
N ILE A 144 -5.29 -13.26 9.49
CA ILE A 144 -4.99 -14.59 10.03
C ILE A 144 -3.88 -14.50 11.09
N ASN A 145 -3.05 -13.43 11.05
CA ASN A 145 -2.04 -13.19 12.06
C ASN A 145 -2.67 -12.78 13.39
N PRO A 146 -2.40 -13.49 14.51
CA PRO A 146 -3.00 -13.15 15.82
C PRO A 146 -2.69 -11.72 16.29
N GLY A 147 -1.52 -11.18 15.95
CA GLY A 147 -1.14 -9.80 16.28
C GLY A 147 -2.05 -8.77 15.63
N HIS A 148 -2.46 -8.99 14.36
CA HIS A 148 -3.46 -8.14 13.72
C HIS A 148 -4.85 -8.28 14.32
N VAL A 149 -5.22 -9.48 14.80
CA VAL A 149 -6.48 -9.66 15.50
C VAL A 149 -6.50 -8.83 16.79
N VAL A 150 -5.43 -8.91 17.59
CA VAL A 150 -5.30 -8.10 18.82
C VAL A 150 -5.32 -6.60 18.48
N LEU A 151 -4.58 -6.17 17.46
CA LEU A 151 -4.53 -4.77 17.04
C LEU A 151 -5.92 -4.26 16.62
N GLY A 152 -6.63 -4.98 15.77
CA GLY A 152 -7.97 -4.60 15.32
C GLY A 152 -9.06 -4.66 16.40
N LEU A 153 -8.85 -5.43 17.48
CA LEU A 153 -9.75 -5.45 18.63
C LEU A 153 -9.47 -4.31 19.62
N THR A 154 -8.22 -3.84 19.70
CA THR A 154 -7.78 -2.86 20.69
C THR A 154 -7.69 -1.43 20.14
N ARG A 155 -7.64 -1.26 18.81
CA ARG A 155 -7.52 0.04 18.15
C ARG A 155 -8.68 0.26 17.17
N THR A 156 -9.40 1.35 17.37
CA THR A 156 -10.60 1.67 16.56
C THR A 156 -10.25 1.90 15.09
N GLU A 157 -9.15 2.58 14.83
CA GLU A 157 -8.64 2.88 13.48
C GLU A 157 -8.25 1.61 12.70
N GLU A 158 -7.86 0.54 13.41
CA GLU A 158 -7.45 -0.74 12.82
C GLU A 158 -8.59 -1.76 12.72
N ARG A 159 -9.79 -1.44 13.20
CA ARG A 159 -10.90 -2.41 13.28
C ARG A 159 -11.28 -3.03 11.94
N LYS A 160 -11.22 -2.25 10.85
CA LYS A 160 -11.53 -2.76 9.51
C LYS A 160 -10.48 -3.76 9.00
N SER A 161 -9.26 -3.77 9.54
CA SER A 161 -8.22 -4.76 9.19
C SER A 161 -8.67 -6.20 9.47
N LEU A 162 -9.59 -6.40 10.44
CA LEU A 162 -10.19 -7.69 10.76
C LEU A 162 -11.00 -8.31 9.61
N LEU A 163 -11.37 -7.55 8.61
CA LEU A 163 -12.04 -8.03 7.41
C LEU A 163 -11.04 -8.55 6.35
N PHE A 164 -9.77 -8.12 6.41
CA PHE A 164 -8.78 -8.32 5.37
C PHE A 164 -8.15 -9.71 5.37
N SER A 165 -8.98 -10.73 5.15
CA SER A 165 -8.52 -12.08 4.82
C SER A 165 -8.06 -12.15 3.35
N PRO A 166 -7.21 -13.12 2.95
CA PRO A 166 -6.83 -13.31 1.54
C PRO A 166 -8.04 -13.48 0.61
N GLY A 167 -9.12 -14.12 1.08
CA GLY A 167 -10.36 -14.27 0.33
C GLY A 167 -11.11 -12.94 0.15
N HIS A 168 -11.09 -12.07 1.16
CA HIS A 168 -11.71 -10.75 1.08
C HIS A 168 -10.98 -9.86 0.07
N VAL A 169 -9.65 -9.75 0.19
CA VAL A 169 -8.83 -8.96 -0.74
C VAL A 169 -8.98 -9.44 -2.18
N ARG A 170 -9.04 -10.74 -2.40
CA ARG A 170 -9.30 -11.32 -3.73
C ARG A 170 -10.65 -10.86 -4.30
N ARG A 171 -11.71 -10.81 -3.47
CA ARG A 171 -13.03 -10.32 -3.91
C ARG A 171 -13.00 -8.83 -4.27
N LEU A 172 -12.33 -7.99 -3.45
CA LEU A 172 -12.18 -6.55 -3.73
C LEU A 172 -11.48 -6.33 -5.07
N VAL A 173 -10.33 -6.96 -5.28
CA VAL A 173 -9.56 -6.85 -6.52
C VAL A 173 -10.38 -7.32 -7.72
N ARG A 174 -11.07 -8.47 -7.60
CA ARG A 174 -11.92 -8.97 -8.70
C ARG A 174 -13.06 -8.02 -9.03
N ALA A 175 -13.71 -7.44 -8.03
CA ALA A 175 -14.79 -6.46 -8.21
C ALA A 175 -14.32 -5.16 -8.87
N ALA A 176 -13.08 -4.74 -8.58
CA ALA A 176 -12.52 -3.51 -9.12
C ALA A 176 -11.91 -3.69 -10.52
N THR A 177 -11.22 -4.80 -10.78
CA THR A 177 -10.35 -4.97 -11.95
C THR A 177 -10.77 -6.11 -12.89
N GLY A 178 -11.73 -6.96 -12.48
CA GLY A 178 -12.07 -8.19 -13.17
C GLY A 178 -11.00 -9.31 -13.09
N ARG A 179 -9.86 -9.04 -12.44
CA ARG A 179 -8.72 -9.97 -12.36
C ARG A 179 -8.82 -10.87 -11.14
N THR A 180 -8.36 -12.11 -11.30
CA THR A 180 -8.19 -13.05 -10.19
C THR A 180 -6.74 -13.00 -9.72
N VAL A 181 -6.54 -12.90 -8.40
CA VAL A 181 -5.22 -12.77 -7.77
C VAL A 181 -5.04 -13.80 -6.67
N HIS A 182 -3.79 -14.07 -6.34
CA HIS A 182 -3.40 -14.96 -5.24
C HIS A 182 -2.57 -14.17 -4.22
N PRO A 183 -3.17 -13.65 -3.13
CA PRO A 183 -2.45 -12.93 -2.10
C PRO A 183 -1.33 -13.80 -1.50
N GLN A 184 -0.12 -13.25 -1.46
CA GLN A 184 1.06 -13.91 -0.89
C GLN A 184 1.30 -13.37 0.51
N ARG A 185 1.35 -14.23 1.51
CA ARG A 185 1.61 -13.83 2.89
C ARG A 185 3.08 -13.48 3.07
N CYS A 186 3.34 -12.34 3.72
CA CYS A 186 4.69 -11.80 3.84
C CYS A 186 4.89 -10.91 5.07
N GLY A 187 6.16 -10.72 5.46
CA GLY A 187 6.56 -9.83 6.53
C GLY A 187 6.31 -10.38 7.94
N LEU A 188 7.20 -9.99 8.86
CA LEU A 188 7.15 -10.36 10.28
C LEU A 188 7.20 -9.14 11.20
N LEU A 189 7.38 -7.93 10.64
CA LEU A 189 7.56 -6.72 11.41
C LEU A 189 6.29 -5.89 11.46
N PHE A 190 5.84 -5.58 12.66
CA PHE A 190 4.91 -4.48 12.91
C PHE A 190 5.74 -3.19 13.07
N PRO A 191 5.83 -2.31 12.03
CA PRO A 191 6.77 -1.20 12.03
C PRO A 191 6.61 -0.25 13.22
N ASN A 192 5.38 -0.11 13.70
CA ASN A 192 5.03 0.84 14.76
C ASN A 192 5.24 0.32 16.19
N VAL A 193 5.34 -1.01 16.40
CA VAL A 193 5.40 -1.59 17.75
C VAL A 193 6.59 -2.52 17.99
N THR A 194 7.19 -3.12 16.96
CA THR A 194 8.32 -4.04 17.13
C THR A 194 9.53 -3.32 17.71
N PRO A 195 10.16 -3.82 18.80
CA PRO A 195 11.41 -3.26 19.33
C PRO A 195 12.57 -3.44 18.33
N LEU A 196 13.49 -2.47 18.27
CA LEU A 196 14.60 -2.48 17.30
C LEU A 196 15.49 -3.75 17.36
N PRO A 197 15.90 -4.26 18.55
CA PRO A 197 16.69 -5.50 18.60
C PRO A 197 15.96 -6.69 17.97
N LEU A 198 14.68 -6.83 18.24
CA LEU A 198 13.84 -7.89 17.65
C LEU A 198 13.65 -7.67 16.14
N ALA A 199 13.47 -6.43 15.69
CA ALA A 199 13.36 -6.11 14.27
C ALA A 199 14.63 -6.52 13.50
N LYS A 200 15.82 -6.23 14.04
CA LYS A 200 17.12 -6.63 13.45
C LYS A 200 17.27 -8.15 13.34
N LEU A 201 16.65 -8.91 14.24
CA LEU A 201 16.63 -10.37 14.15
C LEU A 201 15.63 -10.85 13.09
N LEU A 202 14.41 -10.32 13.10
CA LEU A 202 13.32 -10.76 12.23
C LEU A 202 13.57 -10.47 10.74
N VAL A 203 14.27 -9.36 10.41
CA VAL A 203 14.61 -9.05 9.00
C VAL A 203 15.61 -10.03 8.37
N ARG A 204 16.28 -10.86 9.17
CA ARG A 204 17.17 -11.92 8.67
C ARG A 204 16.40 -13.17 8.23
N LEU A 205 15.14 -13.28 8.62
CA LEU A 205 14.27 -14.38 8.22
C LEU A 205 13.72 -14.14 6.81
N PRO A 206 13.32 -15.19 6.09
CA PRO A 206 12.68 -15.05 4.79
C PRO A 206 11.47 -14.09 4.87
N TYR A 207 11.32 -13.18 3.92
CA TYR A 207 10.21 -12.25 3.90
C TYR A 207 8.86 -12.95 3.70
N ARG A 208 8.83 -14.06 2.98
CA ARG A 208 7.63 -14.88 2.73
C ARG A 208 7.49 -15.97 3.78
N VAL A 209 6.57 -15.77 4.71
CA VAL A 209 6.32 -16.69 5.84
C VAL A 209 4.83 -17.03 5.90
N PRO A 210 4.42 -18.21 5.43
CA PRO A 210 2.99 -18.52 5.21
C PRO A 210 2.13 -18.49 6.48
N LEU A 211 2.67 -18.89 7.63
CA LEU A 211 1.88 -19.14 8.85
C LEU A 211 1.71 -17.90 9.73
N ILE A 212 2.76 -17.10 9.86
CA ILE A 212 2.83 -15.99 10.84
C ILE A 212 2.99 -14.61 10.20
N ALA A 213 2.85 -14.54 8.87
CA ALA A 213 2.96 -13.29 8.13
C ALA A 213 1.95 -12.25 8.61
N ILE A 214 2.42 -11.02 8.80
CA ILE A 214 1.57 -9.91 9.23
C ILE A 214 0.85 -9.24 8.07
N SER A 215 1.41 -9.28 6.88
CA SER A 215 0.86 -8.64 5.67
C SER A 215 0.63 -9.65 4.56
N GLN A 216 -0.10 -9.23 3.56
CA GLN A 216 -0.29 -9.93 2.30
C GLN A 216 0.06 -9.02 1.13
N LEU A 217 0.90 -9.52 0.24
CA LEU A 217 1.23 -8.89 -1.04
C LEU A 217 0.27 -9.36 -2.11
N VAL A 218 -0.29 -8.42 -2.84
CA VAL A 218 -1.13 -8.69 -4.02
C VAL A 218 -0.56 -7.95 -5.21
N VAL A 219 -0.36 -8.67 -6.30
CA VAL A 219 0.06 -8.10 -7.58
C VAL A 219 -1.04 -8.34 -8.59
N VAL A 220 -1.45 -7.28 -9.30
CA VAL A 220 -2.46 -7.33 -10.35
C VAL A 220 -1.82 -6.83 -11.64
N GLU A 221 -1.61 -7.72 -12.61
CA GLU A 221 -1.01 -7.36 -13.90
C GLU A 221 -2.08 -6.87 -14.89
N LYS A 222 -1.82 -5.74 -15.55
CA LYS A 222 -2.51 -5.35 -16.78
C LYS A 222 -1.83 -6.08 -17.92
N GLY A 223 -2.35 -7.17 -18.43
CA GLY A 223 -1.75 -7.89 -19.56
C GLY A 223 -1.30 -6.93 -20.68
N ASP A 224 -0.20 -7.23 -21.33
CA ASP A 224 0.31 -6.45 -22.45
C ASP A 224 -0.79 -6.33 -23.52
N SER A 225 -1.18 -5.09 -23.81
CA SER A 225 -2.07 -4.79 -24.95
C SER A 225 -1.39 -5.02 -26.31
N ARG A 226 -0.17 -5.59 -26.34
CA ARG A 226 0.63 -5.82 -27.54
C ARG A 226 0.47 -7.23 -28.14
N SER A 227 -0.28 -8.15 -27.53
CA SER A 227 -0.44 -9.52 -28.07
C SER A 227 -1.72 -9.71 -28.89
N GLY A 228 -2.35 -8.63 -29.36
CA GLY A 228 -3.65 -8.68 -30.09
C GLY A 228 -3.59 -8.33 -31.59
N SER A 229 -2.42 -8.25 -32.22
CA SER A 229 -2.35 -7.89 -33.66
C SER A 229 -1.54 -8.85 -34.55
N GLU A 230 -1.39 -10.11 -34.14
CA GLU A 230 -0.87 -11.15 -35.05
C GLU A 230 -1.68 -12.43 -34.89
N ARG A 231 -2.84 -12.48 -35.59
CA ARG A 231 -3.41 -13.68 -36.26
C ARG A 231 -4.51 -13.25 -37.21
#